data_ceb1f0d07c74bfd102d11af886dc7b9f
#
_entry.id   ceb1f0d07c74bfd102d11af886dc7b9f
#
_cell.length_a   1.000
_cell.length_b   1.000
_cell.length_c   1.000
_cell.angle_alpha   90.00
_cell.angle_beta   90.00
_cell.angle_gamma   90.00
#
_symmetry.space_group_name_H-M   'P 1'
#
loop_
_entity.id
_entity.type
_entity.pdbx_description
1 polymer ?
#
loop_
_entity_poly.entity_id
_entity_poly.type
_entity_poly.pdbx_seq_one_letter_code
_entity_poly.pdbx_strand_id
1 'polypeptide(L)'
;NCDWSSDVCSSDLLASIVAHELGVEITHTSGPVIERPGDLAGLLTNIGPRGILFVDEIHRLSPVVEEYLYSALEDFTLDIMIDRGANARTMQLKLDPFTLIGATTRSGLLSAPMRARFGVTLRMDFYGADDLRHIVKRSAGILGTRIEDDAAHEIARRSRGTPRVANRLLRRVRDVALIKADGQVTLPITRDALRLLEVDERGLDEMDRRMLEALI
;
A
#
# COMPACT_ATOMS: atom_id res chain seq x y z
N ASN A 1 -10.60 -14.90 1.87
CA ASN A 1 -9.82 -14.93 0.62
C ASN A 1 -9.03 -13.62 0.54
N CYS A 2 -7.84 -13.60 1.15
CA CYS A 2 -6.91 -12.51 0.88
C CYS A 2 -6.39 -12.73 -0.54
N ASP A 3 -6.87 -11.90 -1.46
CA ASP A 3 -6.36 -11.86 -2.81
C ASP A 3 -4.92 -11.35 -2.75
N TRP A 4 -3.97 -12.26 -2.96
CA TRP A 4 -2.54 -11.98 -2.95
C TRP A 4 -2.13 -11.32 -4.27
N SER A 5 -2.76 -10.18 -4.59
CA SER A 5 -2.25 -9.35 -5.68
C SER A 5 -0.88 -8.80 -5.29
N SER A 6 0.03 -8.75 -6.26
CA SER A 6 1.42 -8.30 -6.06
C SER A 6 1.57 -6.86 -5.59
N ASP A 7 0.46 -6.15 -5.49
CA ASP A 7 0.41 -4.71 -5.33
C ASP A 7 -0.01 -4.24 -3.93
N VAL A 8 -0.30 -5.19 -3.01
CA VAL A 8 -0.64 -4.83 -1.62
C VAL A 8 0.56 -4.18 -0.95
N CYS A 9 0.41 -2.91 -0.62
CA CYS A 9 1.39 -2.15 0.14
C CYS A 9 1.34 -2.57 1.62
N SER A 10 2.42 -2.34 2.35
CA SER A 10 2.44 -2.62 3.80
C SER A 10 1.40 -1.80 4.56
N SER A 11 1.07 -0.60 4.08
CA SER A 11 0.03 0.27 4.65
C SER A 11 -1.37 -0.30 4.49
N ASP A 12 -1.70 -0.87 3.30
CA ASP A 12 -3.00 -1.49 3.04
C ASP A 12 -3.23 -2.70 3.94
N LEU A 13 -2.16 -3.49 4.10
CA LEU A 13 -2.20 -4.66 4.97
C LEU A 13 -2.41 -4.25 6.42
N LEU A 14 -1.70 -3.23 6.90
CA LEU A 14 -1.86 -2.71 8.25
C LEU A 14 -3.29 -2.19 8.47
N ALA A 15 -3.83 -1.40 7.53
CA ALA A 15 -5.20 -0.91 7.60
C ALA A 15 -6.23 -2.06 7.65
N SER A 16 -6.01 -3.10 6.85
CA SER A 16 -6.86 -4.30 6.83
C SER A 16 -6.78 -5.08 8.15
N ILE A 17 -5.59 -5.18 8.77
CA ILE A 17 -5.42 -5.79 10.09
C ILE A 17 -6.18 -4.99 11.15
N VAL A 18 -6.05 -3.66 11.14
CA VAL A 18 -6.78 -2.79 12.08
C VAL A 18 -8.29 -2.97 11.94
N ALA A 19 -8.81 -3.00 10.70
CA ALA A 19 -10.24 -3.23 10.46
C ALA A 19 -10.70 -4.59 11.00
N HIS A 20 -9.92 -5.64 10.76
CA HIS A 20 -10.21 -6.99 11.24
C HIS A 20 -10.23 -7.06 12.77
N GLU A 21 -9.24 -6.48 13.45
CA GLU A 21 -9.14 -6.46 14.91
C GLU A 21 -10.29 -5.65 15.56
N LEU A 22 -10.72 -4.58 14.89
CA LEU A 22 -11.87 -3.78 15.34
C LEU A 22 -13.22 -4.40 14.96
N GLY A 23 -13.25 -5.41 14.11
CA GLY A 23 -14.47 -6.05 13.63
C GLY A 23 -15.35 -5.13 12.79
N VAL A 24 -14.74 -4.24 11.99
CA VAL A 24 -15.44 -3.25 11.17
C VAL A 24 -15.09 -3.41 9.69
N GLU A 25 -15.95 -2.88 8.83
CA GLU A 25 -15.71 -2.85 7.39
C GLU A 25 -14.67 -1.78 7.03
N ILE A 26 -13.89 -2.07 5.99
CA ILE A 26 -12.90 -1.14 5.41
C ILE A 26 -13.21 -0.89 3.95
N THR A 27 -13.26 0.37 3.58
CA THR A 27 -13.36 0.82 2.19
C THR A 27 -12.01 1.35 1.73
N HIS A 28 -11.45 0.73 0.68
CA HIS A 28 -10.17 1.13 0.10
C HIS A 28 -10.37 2.09 -1.06
N THR A 29 -9.59 3.17 -1.07
CA THR A 29 -9.52 4.11 -2.17
C THR A 29 -8.12 4.73 -2.25
N SER A 30 -7.90 5.65 -3.19
CA SER A 30 -6.65 6.40 -3.29
C SER A 30 -6.92 7.87 -3.61
N GLY A 31 -5.98 8.75 -3.22
CA GLY A 31 -6.10 10.18 -3.47
C GLY A 31 -6.41 10.54 -4.93
N PRO A 32 -5.71 9.95 -5.92
CA PRO A 32 -6.00 10.20 -7.34
C PRO A 32 -7.38 9.80 -7.84
N VAL A 33 -8.05 8.87 -7.16
CA VAL A 33 -9.40 8.39 -7.55
C VAL A 33 -10.48 9.35 -7.09
N ILE A 34 -10.22 10.10 -6.02
CA ILE A 34 -11.17 11.09 -5.49
C ILE A 34 -10.91 12.44 -6.15
N GLU A 35 -11.49 12.65 -7.32
CA GLU A 35 -11.28 13.87 -8.09
C GLU A 35 -12.20 15.02 -7.64
N ARG A 36 -13.41 14.70 -7.19
CA ARG A 36 -14.47 15.67 -6.89
C ARG A 36 -15.10 15.40 -5.54
N PRO A 37 -15.69 16.43 -4.89
CA PRO A 37 -16.44 16.23 -3.63
C PRO A 37 -17.56 15.19 -3.72
N GLY A 38 -18.19 15.03 -4.89
CA GLY A 38 -19.20 14.00 -5.13
C GLY A 38 -18.68 12.57 -5.02
N ASP A 39 -17.42 12.33 -5.43
CA ASP A 39 -16.78 11.01 -5.33
C ASP A 39 -16.54 10.67 -3.85
N LEU A 40 -16.07 11.66 -3.08
CA LEU A 40 -15.89 11.53 -1.64
C LEU A 40 -17.23 11.26 -0.93
N ALA A 41 -18.29 11.99 -1.31
CA ALA A 41 -19.62 11.80 -0.77
C ALA A 41 -20.15 10.39 -1.02
N GLY A 42 -19.99 9.90 -2.24
CA GLY A 42 -20.38 8.53 -2.60
C GLY A 42 -19.65 7.47 -1.78
N LEU A 43 -18.37 7.67 -1.49
CA LEU A 43 -17.61 6.78 -0.62
C LEU A 43 -18.09 6.84 0.83
N LEU A 44 -18.20 8.05 1.41
CA LEU A 44 -18.54 8.24 2.82
C LEU A 44 -19.97 7.82 3.16
N THR A 45 -20.93 7.97 2.26
CA THR A 45 -22.31 7.53 2.47
C THR A 45 -22.49 6.01 2.44
N ASN A 46 -21.53 5.30 1.85
CA ASN A 46 -21.54 3.83 1.79
C ASN A 46 -20.74 3.18 2.94
N ILE A 47 -20.04 3.95 3.76
CA ILE A 47 -19.34 3.44 4.93
C ILE A 47 -20.34 3.22 6.06
N GLY A 48 -20.40 2.00 6.57
CA GLY A 48 -21.23 1.67 7.73
C GLY A 48 -20.72 2.31 9.03
N PRO A 49 -21.52 2.29 10.09
CA PRO A 49 -21.15 2.88 11.38
C PRO A 49 -19.83 2.32 11.90
N ARG A 50 -18.92 3.21 12.31
CA ARG A 50 -17.54 2.91 12.74
C ARG A 50 -16.66 2.28 11.68
N GLY A 51 -17.08 2.25 10.41
CA GLY A 51 -16.28 1.74 9.31
C GLY A 51 -14.97 2.53 9.11
N ILE A 52 -14.07 1.98 8.33
CA ILE A 52 -12.79 2.59 8.01
C ILE A 52 -12.76 3.02 6.56
N LEU A 53 -12.38 4.28 6.30
CA LEU A 53 -11.96 4.76 4.99
C LEU A 53 -10.44 4.73 4.93
N PHE A 54 -9.88 3.87 4.08
CA PHE A 54 -8.46 3.85 3.77
C PHE A 54 -8.19 4.61 2.48
N VAL A 55 -7.33 5.63 2.54
CA VAL A 55 -6.93 6.44 1.38
C VAL A 55 -5.44 6.31 1.15
N ASP A 56 -5.05 5.59 0.09
CA ASP A 56 -3.65 5.53 -0.33
C ASP A 56 -3.25 6.81 -1.06
N GLU A 57 -1.98 7.18 -0.98
CA GLU A 57 -1.42 8.41 -1.56
C GLU A 57 -2.28 9.65 -1.23
N ILE A 58 -2.73 9.77 0.02
CA ILE A 58 -3.64 10.81 0.48
C ILE A 58 -3.15 12.24 0.20
N HIS A 59 -1.83 12.45 0.06
CA HIS A 59 -1.23 13.73 -0.32
C HIS A 59 -1.60 14.19 -1.74
N ARG A 60 -2.25 13.33 -2.53
CA ARG A 60 -2.70 13.63 -3.88
C ARG A 60 -4.16 14.08 -3.95
N LEU A 61 -4.84 14.19 -2.83
CA LEU A 61 -6.15 14.81 -2.79
C LEU A 61 -6.07 16.27 -3.27
N SER A 62 -7.08 16.72 -4.00
CA SER A 62 -7.18 18.13 -4.37
C SER A 62 -7.55 18.97 -3.13
N PRO A 63 -7.11 20.23 -3.04
CA PRO A 63 -7.45 21.11 -1.91
C PRO A 63 -8.96 21.21 -1.66
N VAL A 64 -9.76 21.19 -2.73
CA VAL A 64 -11.22 21.23 -2.63
C VAL A 64 -11.75 19.98 -1.94
N VAL A 65 -11.26 18.79 -2.30
CA VAL A 65 -11.66 17.52 -1.66
C VAL A 65 -11.18 17.47 -0.20
N GLU A 66 -9.99 17.99 0.08
CA GLU A 66 -9.50 18.10 1.47
C GLU A 66 -10.45 18.91 2.36
N GLU A 67 -10.97 20.05 1.88
CA GLU A 67 -11.91 20.89 2.65
C GLU A 67 -13.20 20.13 2.99
N TYR A 68 -13.74 19.37 2.05
CA TYR A 68 -14.92 18.52 2.32
C TYR A 68 -14.59 17.41 3.33
N LEU A 69 -13.41 16.83 3.23
CA LEU A 69 -12.97 15.78 4.16
C LEU A 69 -12.79 16.33 5.58
N TYR A 70 -12.41 17.61 5.74
CA TYR A 70 -12.31 18.24 7.06
C TYR A 70 -13.65 18.29 7.76
N SER A 71 -14.70 18.78 7.09
CA SER A 71 -16.06 18.82 7.65
C SER A 71 -16.58 17.40 7.97
N ALA A 72 -16.28 16.43 7.10
CA ALA A 72 -16.65 15.05 7.33
C ALA A 72 -15.98 14.43 8.57
N LEU A 73 -14.72 14.83 8.87
CA LEU A 73 -13.98 14.32 10.04
C LEU A 73 -14.33 15.01 11.35
N GLU A 74 -14.68 16.32 11.30
CA GLU A 74 -14.98 17.11 12.51
C GLU A 74 -16.44 16.99 12.92
N ASP A 75 -17.36 17.15 11.96
CA ASP A 75 -18.80 17.30 12.24
C ASP A 75 -19.63 16.08 11.78
N PHE A 76 -19.01 15.13 11.12
CA PHE A 76 -19.69 14.00 10.46
C PHE A 76 -20.81 14.49 9.53
N THR A 77 -20.56 15.57 8.82
CA THR A 77 -21.47 16.15 7.84
C THR A 77 -20.75 16.49 6.56
N LEU A 78 -21.47 16.50 5.46
CA LEU A 78 -20.95 16.84 4.15
C LEU A 78 -21.95 17.74 3.42
N ASP A 79 -21.54 18.95 3.06
CA ASP A 79 -22.36 19.87 2.31
C ASP A 79 -22.15 19.68 0.81
N ILE A 80 -23.16 19.18 0.10
CA ILE A 80 -23.10 18.94 -1.35
C ILE A 80 -23.97 19.95 -2.09
N MET A 81 -23.39 20.58 -3.12
CA MET A 81 -24.15 21.39 -4.06
C MET A 81 -24.84 20.49 -5.09
N ILE A 82 -26.18 20.51 -5.12
CA ILE A 82 -27.01 19.68 -6.01
C ILE A 82 -27.15 20.33 -7.38
N ASP A 83 -27.21 21.68 -7.44
CA ASP A 83 -27.40 22.43 -8.67
C ASP A 83 -26.33 23.50 -8.86
N ARG A 84 -26.08 23.86 -10.12
CA ARG A 84 -25.18 24.96 -10.49
C ARG A 84 -26.00 26.15 -10.99
N GLY A 85 -25.63 27.37 -10.60
CA GLY A 85 -26.25 28.61 -11.04
C GLY A 85 -27.12 29.29 -9.99
N ALA A 86 -28.04 30.16 -10.44
CA ALA A 86 -28.86 30.99 -9.54
C ALA A 86 -29.79 30.23 -8.59
N ASN A 87 -30.04 28.95 -8.85
CA ASN A 87 -30.87 28.06 -8.04
C ASN A 87 -30.04 27.00 -7.28
N ALA A 88 -28.74 27.23 -7.10
CA ALA A 88 -27.88 26.31 -6.37
C ALA A 88 -28.43 26.03 -4.97
N ARG A 89 -28.70 24.76 -4.67
CA ARG A 89 -29.13 24.30 -3.36
C ARG A 89 -28.01 23.46 -2.74
N THR A 90 -27.68 23.77 -1.51
CA THR A 90 -26.79 22.95 -0.69
C THR A 90 -27.63 21.96 0.08
N MET A 91 -27.26 20.69 0.01
CA MET A 91 -27.83 19.63 0.85
C MET A 91 -26.75 19.17 1.81
N GLN A 92 -27.05 19.23 3.08
CA GLN A 92 -26.19 18.68 4.12
C GLN A 92 -26.52 17.19 4.30
N LEU A 93 -25.51 16.36 4.03
CA LEU A 93 -25.57 14.92 4.31
C LEU A 93 -25.00 14.66 5.70
N LYS A 94 -25.72 13.90 6.50
CA LYS A 94 -25.23 13.41 7.78
C LYS A 94 -24.56 12.05 7.58
N LEU A 95 -23.35 11.92 8.10
CA LEU A 95 -22.53 10.72 7.99
C LEU A 95 -22.55 9.95 9.32
N ASP A 96 -22.42 8.64 9.24
CA ASP A 96 -22.09 7.85 10.41
C ASP A 96 -20.63 8.10 10.83
N PRO A 97 -20.31 8.05 12.14
CA PRO A 97 -18.93 8.15 12.60
C PRO A 97 -18.05 7.09 11.94
N PHE A 98 -16.95 7.51 11.34
CA PHE A 98 -15.98 6.64 10.67
C PHE A 98 -14.56 6.95 11.09
N THR A 99 -13.62 6.08 10.75
CA THR A 99 -12.18 6.29 10.97
C THR A 99 -11.50 6.48 9.63
N LEU A 100 -10.69 7.54 9.50
CA LEU A 100 -9.82 7.76 8.34
C LEU A 100 -8.43 7.18 8.61
N ILE A 101 -7.96 6.34 7.71
CA ILE A 101 -6.56 5.91 7.64
C ILE A 101 -5.98 6.42 6.33
N GLY A 102 -5.00 7.31 6.41
CA GLY A 102 -4.29 7.83 5.25
C GLY A 102 -2.88 7.24 5.12
N ALA A 103 -2.52 6.78 3.94
CA ALA A 103 -1.16 6.38 3.62
C ALA A 103 -0.51 7.39 2.67
N THR A 104 0.77 7.64 2.85
CA THR A 104 1.53 8.54 1.99
C THR A 104 3.01 8.20 1.96
N THR A 105 3.61 8.27 0.78
CA THR A 105 5.07 8.21 0.60
C THR A 105 5.73 9.58 0.78
N ARG A 106 4.94 10.67 0.85
CA ARG A 106 5.41 12.06 0.86
C ARG A 106 4.68 12.89 1.92
N SER A 107 4.96 12.59 3.19
CA SER A 107 4.31 13.28 4.33
C SER A 107 4.49 14.81 4.30
N GLY A 108 5.59 15.31 3.70
CA GLY A 108 5.83 16.75 3.54
C GLY A 108 4.87 17.45 2.57
N LEU A 109 4.17 16.71 1.70
CA LEU A 109 3.17 17.26 0.77
C LEU A 109 1.76 17.34 1.38
N LEU A 110 1.53 16.72 2.54
CA LEU A 110 0.27 16.88 3.25
C LEU A 110 0.14 18.32 3.75
N SER A 111 -1.03 18.91 3.55
CA SER A 111 -1.34 20.22 4.10
C SER A 111 -1.24 20.24 5.63
N ALA A 112 -0.88 21.38 6.21
CA ALA A 112 -0.79 21.50 7.67
C ALA A 112 -2.15 21.24 8.36
N PRO A 113 -3.29 21.71 7.83
CA PRO A 113 -4.60 21.36 8.36
C PRO A 113 -4.91 19.86 8.34
N MET A 114 -4.55 19.16 7.26
CA MET A 114 -4.75 17.71 7.17
C MET A 114 -3.91 16.96 8.20
N ARG A 115 -2.63 17.33 8.35
CA ARG A 115 -1.76 16.70 9.36
C ARG A 115 -2.25 16.88 10.78
N ALA A 116 -2.80 18.05 11.09
CA ALA A 116 -3.31 18.36 12.43
C ALA A 116 -4.55 17.52 12.81
N ARG A 117 -5.27 16.97 11.83
CA ARG A 117 -6.46 16.15 12.06
C ARG A 117 -6.15 14.69 12.32
N PHE A 118 -4.95 14.23 11.97
CA PHE A 118 -4.52 12.87 12.33
C PHE A 118 -4.03 12.83 13.77
N GLY A 119 -4.75 12.12 14.62
CA GLY A 119 -4.37 11.93 16.04
C GLY A 119 -3.18 10.98 16.22
N VAL A 120 -2.94 10.10 15.25
CA VAL A 120 -1.83 9.13 15.27
C VAL A 120 -1.09 9.18 13.94
N THR A 121 0.23 9.32 14.01
CA THR A 121 1.11 9.24 12.84
C THR A 121 2.12 8.13 13.07
N LEU A 122 2.15 7.16 12.17
CA LEU A 122 3.07 6.05 12.19
C LEU A 122 4.05 6.15 11.02
N ARG A 123 5.32 5.94 11.28
CA ARG A 123 6.32 5.79 10.23
C ARG A 123 6.59 4.31 10.02
N MET A 124 6.54 3.89 8.77
CA MET A 124 6.90 2.53 8.39
C MET A 124 8.36 2.51 7.93
N ASP A 125 9.20 1.83 8.68
CA ASP A 125 10.61 1.64 8.34
C ASP A 125 10.80 0.42 7.43
N PHE A 126 12.00 0.31 6.84
CA PHE A 126 12.37 -0.85 6.05
C PHE A 126 12.50 -2.09 6.96
N TYR A 127 12.10 -3.24 6.42
CA TYR A 127 12.23 -4.52 7.10
C TYR A 127 13.67 -5.02 7.13
N GLY A 128 14.07 -5.67 8.20
CA GLY A 128 15.31 -6.42 8.28
C GLY A 128 15.30 -7.64 7.34
N ALA A 129 16.49 -8.13 6.99
CA ALA A 129 16.59 -9.31 6.12
C ALA A 129 15.95 -10.57 6.75
N ASP A 130 16.02 -10.71 8.06
CA ASP A 130 15.42 -11.84 8.77
C ASP A 130 13.90 -11.80 8.75
N ASP A 131 13.29 -10.61 8.95
CA ASP A 131 11.85 -10.44 8.84
C ASP A 131 11.36 -10.72 7.43
N LEU A 132 12.07 -10.22 6.42
CA LEU A 132 11.76 -10.48 5.03
C LEU A 132 11.92 -11.97 4.67
N ARG A 133 12.89 -12.67 5.24
CA ARG A 133 13.05 -14.14 5.09
C ARG A 133 11.79 -14.86 5.55
N HIS A 134 11.23 -14.49 6.71
CA HIS A 134 9.97 -15.06 7.18
C HIS A 134 8.81 -14.78 6.23
N ILE A 135 8.72 -13.55 5.71
CA ILE A 135 7.71 -13.18 4.71
C ILE A 135 7.86 -13.99 3.44
N VAL A 136 9.09 -14.14 2.91
CA VAL A 136 9.38 -14.92 1.70
C VAL A 136 8.97 -16.40 1.89
N LYS A 137 9.32 -17.01 3.03
CA LYS A 137 8.95 -18.40 3.35
C LYS A 137 7.44 -18.58 3.42
N ARG A 138 6.74 -17.67 4.10
CA ARG A 138 5.27 -17.69 4.15
C ARG A 138 4.66 -17.55 2.75
N SER A 139 5.16 -16.61 1.97
CA SER A 139 4.70 -16.37 0.59
C SER A 139 4.96 -17.58 -0.32
N ALA A 140 6.11 -18.24 -0.19
CA ALA A 140 6.42 -19.46 -0.90
C ALA A 140 5.43 -20.59 -0.55
N GLY A 141 5.09 -20.75 0.72
CA GLY A 141 4.07 -21.70 1.17
C GLY A 141 2.70 -21.44 0.54
N ILE A 142 2.26 -20.18 0.47
CA ILE A 142 0.99 -19.80 -0.18
C ILE A 142 1.02 -20.09 -1.69
N LEU A 143 2.19 -19.87 -2.32
CA LEU A 143 2.40 -20.18 -3.75
C LEU A 143 2.61 -21.67 -4.04
N GLY A 144 2.56 -22.52 -3.03
CA GLY A 144 2.82 -23.97 -3.17
C GLY A 144 4.24 -24.31 -3.60
N THR A 145 5.21 -23.41 -3.34
CA THR A 145 6.60 -23.54 -3.77
C THR A 145 7.49 -23.98 -2.61
N ARG A 146 8.31 -25.01 -2.83
CA ARG A 146 9.33 -25.42 -1.84
C ARG A 146 10.54 -24.51 -1.94
N ILE A 147 10.95 -23.91 -0.83
CA ILE A 147 12.10 -23.00 -0.77
C ILE A 147 13.03 -23.39 0.38
N GLU A 148 14.33 -23.42 0.09
CA GLU A 148 15.37 -23.57 1.11
C GLU A 148 15.55 -22.28 1.91
N ASP A 149 15.98 -22.42 3.17
CA ASP A 149 16.14 -21.27 4.07
C ASP A 149 17.17 -20.26 3.55
N ASP A 150 18.31 -20.76 3.04
CA ASP A 150 19.37 -19.94 2.46
C ASP A 150 18.91 -19.21 1.17
N ALA A 151 18.07 -19.85 0.37
CA ALA A 151 17.44 -19.24 -0.79
C ALA A 151 16.47 -18.11 -0.40
N ALA A 152 15.65 -18.35 0.62
CA ALA A 152 14.75 -17.35 1.15
C ALA A 152 15.52 -16.15 1.74
N HIS A 153 16.61 -16.39 2.45
CA HIS A 153 17.49 -15.35 2.98
C HIS A 153 18.16 -14.54 1.87
N GLU A 154 18.62 -15.18 0.80
CA GLU A 154 19.23 -14.50 -0.35
C GLU A 154 18.23 -13.58 -1.06
N ILE A 155 16.99 -14.01 -1.26
CA ILE A 155 15.90 -13.16 -1.79
C ILE A 155 15.65 -11.99 -0.85
N ALA A 156 15.54 -12.24 0.46
CA ALA A 156 15.28 -11.23 1.47
C ALA A 156 16.37 -10.15 1.49
N ARG A 157 17.64 -10.55 1.47
CA ARG A 157 18.79 -9.65 1.47
C ARG A 157 18.81 -8.70 0.28
N ARG A 158 18.41 -9.21 -0.92
CA ARG A 158 18.36 -8.41 -2.16
C ARG A 158 17.05 -7.65 -2.34
N SER A 159 16.13 -7.69 -1.36
CA SER A 159 14.82 -7.04 -1.44
C SER A 159 14.78 -5.60 -0.93
N ARG A 160 15.92 -5.03 -0.57
CA ARG A 160 16.05 -3.63 -0.12
C ARG A 160 15.06 -3.25 0.99
N GLY A 161 14.82 -4.16 1.94
CA GLY A 161 13.93 -3.90 3.07
C GLY A 161 12.43 -3.84 2.73
N THR A 162 12.01 -4.26 1.53
CA THR A 162 10.65 -4.06 1.04
C THR A 162 9.94 -5.39 0.75
N PRO A 163 8.83 -5.73 1.44
CA PRO A 163 8.07 -6.96 1.20
C PRO A 163 7.56 -7.11 -0.25
N ARG A 164 7.14 -6.00 -0.87
CA ARG A 164 6.70 -5.99 -2.28
C ARG A 164 7.83 -6.46 -3.22
N VAL A 165 9.05 -5.97 -3.01
CA VAL A 165 10.22 -6.38 -3.81
C VAL A 165 10.55 -7.84 -3.54
N ALA A 166 10.53 -8.28 -2.27
CA ALA A 166 10.77 -9.67 -1.88
C ALA A 166 9.81 -10.64 -2.58
N ASN A 167 8.51 -10.34 -2.56
CA ASN A 167 7.49 -11.14 -3.23
C ASN A 167 7.64 -11.13 -4.76
N ARG A 168 8.01 -10.00 -5.35
CA ARG A 168 8.30 -9.89 -6.78
C ARG A 168 9.49 -10.78 -7.17
N LEU A 169 10.58 -10.71 -6.42
CA LEU A 169 11.76 -11.56 -6.65
C LEU A 169 11.44 -13.03 -6.46
N LEU A 170 10.72 -13.39 -5.39
CA LEU A 170 10.30 -14.79 -5.14
C LEU A 170 9.54 -15.36 -6.34
N ARG A 171 8.58 -14.63 -6.90
CA ARG A 171 7.82 -15.10 -8.08
C ARG A 171 8.73 -15.37 -9.27
N ARG A 172 9.66 -14.48 -9.56
CA ARG A 172 10.60 -14.64 -10.67
C ARG A 172 11.56 -15.80 -10.45
N VAL A 173 12.07 -15.94 -9.23
CA VAL A 173 12.93 -17.09 -8.87
C VAL A 173 12.15 -18.40 -8.99
N ARG A 174 10.89 -18.45 -8.53
CA ARG A 174 10.01 -19.61 -8.70
C ARG A 174 9.83 -19.96 -10.18
N ASP A 175 9.57 -18.97 -11.04
CA ASP A 175 9.37 -19.22 -12.47
C ASP A 175 10.63 -19.86 -13.10
N VAL A 176 11.82 -19.43 -12.69
CA VAL A 176 13.09 -20.07 -13.11
C VAL A 176 13.25 -21.48 -12.52
N ALA A 177 12.87 -21.66 -11.24
CA ALA A 177 12.93 -22.97 -10.59
C ALA A 177 11.99 -24.00 -11.24
N LEU A 178 10.81 -23.59 -11.69
CA LEU A 178 9.87 -24.46 -12.43
C LEU A 178 10.48 -24.97 -13.74
N ILE A 179 11.32 -24.17 -14.39
CA ILE A 179 11.95 -24.54 -15.67
C ILE A 179 13.20 -25.39 -15.45
N LYS A 180 14.00 -25.08 -14.41
CA LYS A 180 15.35 -25.62 -14.23
C LYS A 180 15.49 -26.65 -13.11
N ALA A 181 14.54 -26.75 -12.16
CA ALA A 181 14.71 -27.49 -10.92
C ALA A 181 13.39 -28.06 -10.35
N ASP A 182 12.50 -28.52 -11.20
CA ASP A 182 11.22 -29.15 -10.81
C ASP A 182 10.43 -28.35 -9.73
N GLY A 183 10.56 -27.03 -9.77
CA GLY A 183 9.85 -26.11 -8.86
C GLY A 183 10.47 -25.97 -7.47
N GLN A 184 11.65 -26.56 -7.21
CA GLN A 184 12.35 -26.37 -5.94
C GLN A 184 13.27 -25.14 -6.00
N VAL A 185 13.06 -24.20 -5.11
CA VAL A 185 13.87 -22.98 -5.01
C VAL A 185 15.06 -23.24 -4.07
N THR A 186 16.20 -23.54 -4.66
CA THR A 186 17.48 -23.71 -3.99
C THR A 186 18.34 -22.46 -4.08
N LEU A 187 19.38 -22.34 -3.25
CA LEU A 187 20.30 -21.20 -3.30
C LEU A 187 20.99 -21.02 -4.68
N PRO A 188 21.51 -22.07 -5.37
CA PRO A 188 22.08 -21.93 -6.71
C PRO A 188 21.07 -21.37 -7.73
N ILE A 189 19.85 -21.92 -7.76
CA ILE A 189 18.78 -21.47 -8.65
C ILE A 189 18.41 -20.02 -8.37
N THR A 190 18.35 -19.66 -7.09
CA THR A 190 18.05 -18.26 -6.68
C THR A 190 19.10 -17.29 -7.20
N ARG A 191 20.38 -17.62 -7.05
CA ARG A 191 21.49 -16.78 -7.57
C ARG A 191 21.47 -16.67 -9.09
N ASP A 192 21.21 -17.77 -9.79
CA ASP A 192 21.08 -17.76 -11.25
C ASP A 192 19.90 -16.92 -11.72
N ALA A 193 18.75 -17.05 -11.07
CA ALA A 193 17.57 -16.25 -11.38
C ALA A 193 17.80 -14.75 -11.12
N LEU A 194 18.40 -14.41 -9.99
CA LEU A 194 18.72 -13.00 -9.67
C LEU A 194 19.73 -12.39 -10.64
N ARG A 195 20.69 -13.19 -11.14
CA ARG A 195 21.62 -12.77 -12.20
C ARG A 195 20.89 -12.55 -13.53
N LEU A 196 19.95 -13.42 -13.91
CA LEU A 196 19.12 -13.23 -15.11
C LEU A 196 18.22 -11.98 -15.01
N LEU A 197 17.86 -11.57 -13.80
CA LEU A 197 17.10 -10.35 -13.53
C LEU A 197 17.99 -9.12 -13.37
N GLU A 198 19.32 -9.27 -13.55
CA GLU A 198 20.32 -8.21 -13.39
C GLU A 198 20.30 -7.54 -12.01
N VAL A 199 19.83 -8.27 -10.99
CA VAL A 199 19.80 -7.81 -9.60
C VAL A 199 21.14 -8.17 -8.95
N ASP A 200 21.90 -7.16 -8.54
CA ASP A 200 23.21 -7.33 -7.94
C ASP A 200 23.14 -7.80 -6.47
N GLU A 201 24.30 -7.94 -5.82
CA GLU A 201 24.38 -8.39 -4.42
C GLU A 201 23.74 -7.41 -3.40
N ARG A 202 23.56 -6.16 -3.78
CA ARG A 202 22.90 -5.12 -2.97
C ARG A 202 21.41 -4.99 -3.27
N GLY A 203 20.92 -5.75 -4.25
CA GLY A 203 19.53 -5.69 -4.70
C GLY A 203 19.27 -4.55 -5.69
N LEU A 204 20.31 -3.96 -6.28
CA LEU A 204 20.19 -2.91 -7.28
C LEU A 204 19.99 -3.53 -8.66
N ASP A 205 19.06 -2.97 -9.42
CA ASP A 205 18.87 -3.31 -10.83
C ASP A 205 19.76 -2.42 -11.75
N GLU A 206 19.68 -2.66 -13.05
CA GLU A 206 20.48 -1.89 -14.03
C GLU A 206 20.19 -0.37 -13.96
N MET A 207 18.93 0.00 -13.79
CA MET A 207 18.53 1.40 -13.71
C MET A 207 19.11 2.07 -12.45
N ASP A 208 19.03 1.39 -11.31
CA ASP A 208 19.60 1.87 -10.05
C ASP A 208 21.12 2.11 -10.20
N ARG A 209 21.84 1.18 -10.83
CA ARG A 209 23.31 1.31 -11.07
C ARG A 209 23.62 2.50 -11.97
N ARG A 210 22.90 2.65 -13.10
CA ARG A 210 23.09 3.78 -14.01
C ARG A 210 22.83 5.12 -13.33
N MET A 211 21.81 5.19 -12.47
CA MET A 211 21.56 6.40 -11.68
C MET A 211 22.70 6.72 -10.73
N LEU A 212 23.24 5.72 -10.05
CA LEU A 212 24.40 5.92 -9.16
C LEU A 212 25.65 6.32 -9.92
N GLU A 213 25.92 5.70 -11.08
CA GLU A 213 27.03 6.06 -11.95
C GLU A 213 26.95 7.50 -12.49
N ALA A 214 25.73 8.00 -12.70
CA ALA A 214 25.51 9.37 -13.15
C ALA A 214 25.69 10.42 -12.03
N LEU A 215 25.78 10.00 -10.77
CA LEU A 215 25.96 10.88 -9.61
C LEU A 215 27.43 10.98 -9.15
N ILE A 216 28.30 10.12 -9.68
CA ILE A 216 29.72 10.06 -9.38
C ILE A 216 30.51 10.74 -10.50
#